data_09ff3bb952c7e1141f8d2b1aa92da308
#
_entry.id   09ff3bb952c7e1141f8d2b1aa92da308
#
_cell.length_a   1.000
_cell.length_b   1.000
_cell.length_c   1.000
_cell.angle_alpha   90.00
_cell.angle_beta   90.00
_cell.angle_gamma   90.00
#
_symmetry.space_group_name_H-M   'P 1'
#
loop_
_entity.id
_entity.type
_entity.pdbx_description
1 polymer ?
#
loop_
_entity_poly.entity_id
_entity_poly.type
_entity_poly.pdbx_seq_one_letter_code
_entity_poly.pdbx_strand_id
1 'polypeptide(L)'
;MKRIALLLPAFLLALLLTGCGREAPATPDTYLPTIMLDGVLYHLSDKGETSGDVDPSAIQGEITSTVPLTQLPKEHGQANFGSAGDPYAFTSDGLVVLFNNEWTLFVADDLTLDDVVRLSKKGDKLGWEDFAQYKSKDVGSGLYILLYDIDDGYSLAIGGVPDEKPMYMRLSYGTAFSDDCIDIRTGDVEAFIKTRK
;
A
#
# COMPACT_ATOMS: atom_id res chain seq x y z
N MET A 1 67.10 40.13 46.25
CA MET A 1 67.14 39.14 45.18
C MET A 1 65.92 38.22 45.37
N LYS A 2 64.79 38.57 44.80
CA LYS A 2 63.51 37.86 44.98
C LYS A 2 63.19 37.13 43.69
N ARG A 3 63.08 35.80 43.76
CA ARG A 3 62.65 34.94 42.67
C ARG A 3 61.14 34.96 42.64
N ILE A 4 60.56 35.49 41.57
CA ILE A 4 59.15 35.44 41.33
C ILE A 4 58.86 34.17 40.51
N ALA A 5 58.14 33.24 41.09
CA ALA A 5 57.68 32.02 40.45
C ALA A 5 56.39 32.39 39.66
N LEU A 6 56.43 32.27 38.36
CA LEU A 6 55.29 32.50 37.46
C LEU A 6 54.46 31.19 37.38
N LEU A 7 53.32 31.17 38.05
CA LEU A 7 52.34 30.11 37.90
C LEU A 7 51.50 30.38 36.66
N LEU A 8 51.65 29.53 35.63
CA LEU A 8 50.76 29.49 34.47
C LEU A 8 49.49 28.69 34.82
N PRO A 9 48.31 29.23 34.73
CA PRO A 9 47.08 28.42 34.75
C PRO A 9 46.88 27.77 33.39
N ALA A 10 46.98 26.45 33.34
CA ALA A 10 46.58 25.67 32.18
C ALA A 10 45.06 25.79 32.03
N PHE A 11 44.64 26.62 31.09
CA PHE A 11 43.22 26.74 30.70
C PHE A 11 42.87 25.55 29.80
N LEU A 12 42.33 24.52 30.42
CA LEU A 12 41.83 23.32 29.73
C LEU A 12 40.53 23.72 29.00
N LEU A 13 40.65 24.11 27.73
CA LEU A 13 39.54 24.41 26.87
C LEU A 13 38.86 23.07 26.45
N ALA A 14 37.87 22.64 27.24
CA ALA A 14 36.99 21.54 26.87
C ALA A 14 36.09 22.01 25.72
N LEU A 15 36.49 21.70 24.48
CA LEU A 15 35.63 21.80 23.31
C LEU A 15 34.52 20.75 23.47
N LEU A 16 33.36 21.19 23.93
CA LEU A 16 32.13 20.47 23.80
C LEU A 16 31.78 20.46 22.29
N LEU A 17 32.20 19.42 21.61
CA LEU A 17 31.67 19.04 20.30
C LEU A 17 30.20 18.63 20.50
N THR A 18 29.29 19.61 20.55
CA THR A 18 27.89 19.35 20.26
C THR A 18 27.79 18.98 18.79
N GLY A 19 28.01 17.71 18.50
CA GLY A 19 27.66 17.13 17.22
C GLY A 19 26.14 17.28 17.07
N CYS A 20 25.67 18.35 16.42
CA CYS A 20 24.37 18.30 15.75
C CYS A 20 24.47 17.18 14.73
N GLY A 21 23.97 16.01 15.12
CA GLY A 21 23.63 14.96 14.19
C GLY A 21 22.64 15.56 13.19
N ARG A 22 23.15 16.02 12.08
CA ARG A 22 22.35 16.30 10.91
C ARG A 22 21.88 14.91 10.50
N GLU A 23 20.64 14.53 10.88
CA GLU A 23 20.00 13.40 10.24
C GLU A 23 20.12 13.67 8.72
N ALA A 24 20.84 12.78 8.03
CA ALA A 24 20.84 12.78 6.59
C ALA A 24 19.36 12.78 6.18
N PRO A 25 18.95 13.61 5.21
CA PRO A 25 17.58 13.54 4.71
C PRO A 25 17.34 12.08 4.35
N ALA A 26 16.29 11.48 4.97
CA ALA A 26 15.89 10.14 4.65
C ALA A 26 15.79 10.06 3.13
N THR A 27 16.55 9.15 2.51
CA THR A 27 16.37 8.83 1.10
C THR A 27 14.89 8.51 0.96
N PRO A 28 14.15 9.16 0.05
CA PRO A 28 12.74 8.84 -0.11
C PRO A 28 12.65 7.33 -0.36
N ASP A 29 11.85 6.65 0.46
CA ASP A 29 11.60 5.23 0.29
C ASP A 29 11.14 5.01 -1.15
N THR A 30 11.86 4.18 -1.89
CA THR A 30 11.44 3.78 -3.24
C THR A 30 10.43 2.65 -3.09
N TYR A 31 9.29 2.80 -3.73
CA TYR A 31 8.30 1.72 -3.83
C TYR A 31 8.77 0.65 -4.82
N LEU A 32 8.21 -0.55 -4.73
CA LEU A 32 8.33 -1.53 -5.81
C LEU A 32 7.71 -0.97 -7.10
N PRO A 33 8.14 -1.45 -8.28
CA PRO A 33 7.41 -1.21 -9.52
C PRO A 33 5.94 -1.54 -9.33
N THR A 34 5.06 -0.55 -9.52
CA THR A 34 3.64 -0.64 -9.17
C THR A 34 2.80 0.07 -10.23
N ILE A 35 1.65 -0.51 -10.58
CA ILE A 35 0.63 0.07 -11.47
C ILE A 35 -0.72 0.10 -10.77
N MET A 36 -1.51 1.15 -10.99
CA MET A 36 -2.88 1.27 -10.53
C MET A 36 -3.86 0.89 -11.63
N LEU A 37 -4.70 -0.11 -11.41
CA LEU A 37 -5.77 -0.51 -12.32
C LEU A 37 -7.06 -0.66 -11.52
N ASP A 38 -8.12 0.05 -11.94
CA ASP A 38 -9.47 -0.03 -11.36
C ASP A 38 -9.50 0.11 -9.82
N GLY A 39 -8.66 0.99 -9.28
CA GLY A 39 -8.56 1.24 -7.85
C GLY A 39 -7.70 0.24 -7.07
N VAL A 40 -7.07 -0.73 -7.74
CA VAL A 40 -6.18 -1.73 -7.14
C VAL A 40 -4.74 -1.47 -7.55
N LEU A 41 -3.82 -1.47 -6.58
CA LEU A 41 -2.38 -1.40 -6.82
C LEU A 41 -1.82 -2.82 -7.02
N TYR A 42 -1.19 -3.02 -8.17
CA TYR A 42 -0.46 -4.24 -8.48
C TYR A 42 1.03 -3.94 -8.44
N HIS A 43 1.78 -4.63 -7.62
CA HIS A 43 3.23 -4.48 -7.52
C HIS A 43 3.96 -5.67 -8.15
N LEU A 44 5.22 -5.46 -8.51
CA LEU A 44 6.09 -6.50 -9.06
C LEU A 44 6.12 -7.70 -8.11
N SER A 45 5.86 -8.90 -8.66
CA SER A 45 5.91 -10.14 -7.89
C SER A 45 7.34 -10.42 -7.39
N ASP A 46 7.47 -10.78 -6.11
CA ASP A 46 8.76 -11.17 -5.50
C ASP A 46 9.41 -12.38 -6.19
N LYS A 47 8.62 -13.19 -6.87
CA LYS A 47 9.10 -14.37 -7.57
C LYS A 47 9.80 -14.05 -8.88
N GLY A 48 9.68 -12.81 -9.38
CA GLY A 48 10.29 -12.38 -10.63
C GLY A 48 9.86 -13.24 -11.83
N GLU A 49 8.67 -13.84 -11.74
CA GLU A 49 8.15 -14.72 -12.78
C GLU A 49 7.87 -13.90 -14.04
N THR A 50 8.54 -14.26 -15.13
CA THR A 50 8.17 -13.78 -16.45
C THR A 50 7.10 -14.72 -17.00
N SER A 51 6.00 -14.16 -17.46
CA SER A 51 5.05 -14.90 -18.29
C SER A 51 5.70 -15.13 -19.66
N GLY A 52 5.42 -16.27 -20.27
CA GLY A 52 5.75 -16.46 -21.68
C GLY A 52 5.09 -15.39 -22.57
N ASP A 53 5.17 -15.58 -23.88
CA ASP A 53 4.54 -14.68 -24.84
C ASP A 53 3.04 -14.54 -24.54
N VAL A 54 2.58 -13.31 -24.40
CA VAL A 54 1.15 -12.97 -24.25
C VAL A 54 0.56 -12.81 -25.65
N ASP A 55 -0.57 -13.48 -25.90
CA ASP A 55 -1.29 -13.32 -27.16
C ASP A 55 -1.71 -11.84 -27.31
N PRO A 56 -1.40 -11.17 -28.43
CA PRO A 56 -1.79 -9.78 -28.64
C PRO A 56 -3.29 -9.51 -28.46
N SER A 57 -4.15 -10.52 -28.68
CA SER A 57 -5.60 -10.40 -28.45
C SER A 57 -5.99 -10.40 -26.98
N ALA A 58 -5.09 -10.81 -26.07
CA ALA A 58 -5.30 -10.79 -24.63
C ALA A 58 -4.90 -9.45 -23.98
N ILE A 59 -4.27 -8.54 -24.73
CA ILE A 59 -3.92 -7.21 -24.24
C ILE A 59 -5.21 -6.43 -23.92
N GLN A 60 -5.32 -5.94 -22.69
CA GLN A 60 -6.51 -5.26 -22.19
C GLN A 60 -6.33 -3.76 -22.05
N GLY A 61 -5.09 -3.30 -22.05
CA GLY A 61 -4.79 -1.89 -21.98
C GLY A 61 -3.28 -1.61 -21.97
N GLU A 62 -2.93 -0.37 -21.70
CA GLU A 62 -1.57 0.12 -21.67
C GLU A 62 -1.34 1.09 -20.51
N ILE A 63 -0.10 1.27 -20.07
CA ILE A 63 0.25 2.32 -19.13
C ILE A 63 -0.11 3.67 -19.75
N THR A 64 -0.93 4.47 -19.06
CA THR A 64 -1.41 5.78 -19.56
C THR A 64 -0.48 6.92 -19.16
N SER A 65 0.16 6.81 -17.99
CA SER A 65 1.07 7.81 -17.45
C SER A 65 2.03 7.22 -16.44
N THR A 66 3.14 7.92 -16.14
CA THR A 66 4.09 7.47 -15.16
C THR A 66 4.37 8.53 -14.09
N VAL A 67 4.68 8.08 -12.87
CA VAL A 67 5.17 8.88 -11.75
C VAL A 67 6.55 8.37 -11.32
N PRO A 68 7.34 9.15 -10.58
CA PRO A 68 8.62 8.67 -10.04
C PRO A 68 8.45 7.44 -9.14
N LEU A 69 9.46 6.56 -9.09
CA LEU A 69 9.49 5.37 -8.23
C LEU A 69 9.33 5.69 -6.72
N THR A 70 9.50 6.95 -6.32
CA THR A 70 9.27 7.45 -4.96
C THR A 70 7.80 7.81 -4.69
N GLN A 71 6.90 7.55 -5.64
CA GLN A 71 5.47 7.84 -5.54
C GLN A 71 4.66 6.60 -5.92
N LEU A 72 3.55 6.37 -5.22
CA LEU A 72 2.57 5.38 -5.64
C LEU A 72 1.65 5.97 -6.72
N PRO A 73 1.29 5.17 -7.74
CA PRO A 73 0.27 5.53 -8.71
C PRO A 73 -1.08 5.78 -8.03
N LYS A 74 -1.90 6.69 -8.59
CA LYS A 74 -3.21 7.06 -8.03
C LYS A 74 -4.34 7.00 -9.03
N GLU A 75 -4.04 6.98 -10.33
CA GLU A 75 -5.02 7.00 -11.41
C GLU A 75 -4.97 5.67 -12.17
N HIS A 76 -6.10 5.27 -12.77
CA HIS A 76 -6.16 4.09 -13.61
C HIS A 76 -5.13 4.16 -14.74
N GLY A 77 -4.37 3.08 -14.95
CA GLY A 77 -3.30 2.99 -15.94
C GLY A 77 -2.03 3.75 -15.58
N GLN A 78 -1.96 4.41 -14.43
CA GLN A 78 -0.74 5.10 -13.98
C GLN A 78 0.21 4.09 -13.35
N ALA A 79 1.52 4.21 -13.64
CA ALA A 79 2.57 3.37 -13.07
C ALA A 79 3.73 4.19 -12.52
N ASN A 80 4.52 3.64 -11.60
CA ASN A 80 5.78 4.25 -11.16
C ASN A 80 7.02 3.61 -11.82
N PHE A 81 6.82 2.89 -12.92
CA PHE A 81 7.84 2.21 -13.72
C PHE A 81 7.43 2.23 -15.21
N GLY A 82 8.29 1.70 -16.08
CA GLY A 82 7.99 1.55 -17.50
C GLY A 82 7.78 2.87 -18.22
N SER A 83 6.96 2.83 -19.25
CA SER A 83 6.63 3.97 -20.11
C SER A 83 5.16 3.98 -20.48
N ALA A 84 4.61 5.14 -20.74
CA ALA A 84 3.28 5.23 -21.35
C ALA A 84 3.28 4.50 -22.70
N GLY A 85 2.27 3.65 -22.92
CA GLY A 85 2.14 2.76 -24.06
C GLY A 85 2.62 1.32 -23.79
N ASP A 86 3.28 1.03 -22.66
CA ASP A 86 3.63 -0.34 -22.31
C ASP A 86 2.34 -1.15 -22.03
N PRO A 87 2.10 -2.27 -22.77
CA PRO A 87 0.85 -3.00 -22.66
C PRO A 87 0.77 -3.87 -21.40
N TYR A 88 -0.47 -4.13 -20.95
CA TYR A 88 -0.76 -5.09 -19.89
C TYR A 88 -1.91 -6.04 -20.27
N ALA A 89 -1.93 -7.20 -19.60
CA ALA A 89 -2.99 -8.19 -19.71
C ALA A 89 -3.22 -8.92 -18.40
N PHE A 90 -4.46 -9.33 -18.12
CA PHE A 90 -4.74 -10.26 -17.02
C PHE A 90 -4.66 -11.70 -17.53
N THR A 91 -3.95 -12.52 -16.77
CA THR A 91 -3.81 -13.97 -16.99
C THR A 91 -4.40 -14.75 -15.83
N SER A 92 -4.37 -16.08 -15.88
CA SER A 92 -4.76 -16.92 -14.73
C SER A 92 -3.90 -16.69 -13.49
N ASP A 93 -2.67 -16.21 -13.67
CA ASP A 93 -1.68 -16.07 -12.60
C ASP A 93 -1.67 -14.64 -12.01
N GLY A 94 -2.33 -13.69 -12.68
CA GLY A 94 -2.42 -12.31 -12.27
C GLY A 94 -2.26 -11.31 -13.42
N LEU A 95 -1.91 -10.09 -13.09
CA LEU A 95 -1.61 -9.05 -14.05
C LEU A 95 -0.19 -9.23 -14.61
N VAL A 96 -0.04 -9.23 -15.92
CA VAL A 96 1.27 -9.17 -16.58
C VAL A 96 1.42 -7.84 -17.31
N VAL A 97 2.58 -7.22 -17.19
CA VAL A 97 2.93 -5.97 -17.86
C VAL A 97 4.20 -6.18 -18.67
N LEU A 98 4.26 -5.63 -19.87
CA LEU A 98 5.48 -5.63 -20.66
C LEU A 98 6.48 -4.65 -20.05
N PHE A 99 7.40 -5.18 -19.26
CA PHE A 99 8.39 -4.41 -18.52
C PHE A 99 9.79 -4.87 -18.89
N ASN A 100 10.69 -3.93 -19.24
CA ASN A 100 12.04 -4.24 -19.73
C ASN A 100 12.06 -5.24 -20.91
N ASN A 101 11.07 -5.16 -21.80
CA ASN A 101 10.88 -6.06 -22.95
C ASN A 101 10.56 -7.52 -22.59
N GLU A 102 10.07 -7.76 -21.37
CA GLU A 102 9.62 -9.07 -20.90
C GLU A 102 8.25 -8.93 -20.23
N TRP A 103 7.36 -9.91 -20.45
CA TRP A 103 6.09 -9.98 -19.74
C TRP A 103 6.31 -10.39 -18.29
N THR A 104 6.12 -9.47 -17.39
CA THR A 104 6.45 -9.62 -15.98
C THR A 104 5.20 -9.65 -15.13
N LEU A 105 5.13 -10.57 -14.16
CA LEU A 105 3.99 -10.74 -13.27
C LEU A 105 3.93 -9.65 -12.19
N PHE A 106 2.76 -9.06 -12.03
CA PHE A 106 2.40 -8.13 -10.97
C PHE A 106 1.23 -8.70 -10.17
N VAL A 107 1.27 -8.53 -8.87
CA VAL A 107 0.27 -9.08 -7.94
C VAL A 107 -0.25 -7.99 -7.01
N ALA A 108 -1.48 -8.15 -6.53
CA ALA A 108 -2.01 -7.36 -5.42
C ALA A 108 -1.96 -8.19 -4.14
N ASP A 109 -1.77 -7.53 -3.01
CA ASP A 109 -1.74 -8.19 -1.71
C ASP A 109 -3.13 -8.73 -1.32
N ASP A 110 -3.18 -9.82 -0.58
CA ASP A 110 -4.39 -10.26 0.10
C ASP A 110 -4.54 -9.48 1.43
N LEU A 111 -5.76 -9.01 1.71
CA LEU A 111 -6.06 -8.32 2.97
C LEU A 111 -6.12 -9.33 4.10
N THR A 112 -5.36 -9.09 5.17
CA THR A 112 -5.35 -9.95 6.37
C THR A 112 -6.14 -9.34 7.53
N LEU A 113 -6.54 -10.17 8.52
CA LEU A 113 -7.16 -9.66 9.76
C LEU A 113 -6.24 -8.69 10.53
N ASP A 114 -4.93 -8.94 10.53
CA ASP A 114 -3.96 -8.05 11.17
C ASP A 114 -3.91 -6.68 10.47
N ASP A 115 -4.03 -6.64 9.14
CA ASP A 115 -4.16 -5.40 8.39
C ASP A 115 -5.44 -4.66 8.75
N VAL A 116 -6.58 -5.36 8.84
CA VAL A 116 -7.85 -4.74 9.23
C VAL A 116 -7.74 -4.14 10.63
N VAL A 117 -7.16 -4.86 11.59
CA VAL A 117 -6.90 -4.33 12.95
C VAL A 117 -6.00 -3.10 12.91
N ARG A 118 -4.92 -3.14 12.13
CA ARG A 118 -4.00 -2.01 11.98
C ARG A 118 -4.67 -0.79 11.34
N LEU A 119 -5.42 -1.02 10.27
CA LEU A 119 -6.14 0.03 9.55
C LEU A 119 -7.26 0.64 10.38
N SER A 120 -8.02 -0.16 11.14
CA SER A 120 -9.13 0.30 11.98
C SER A 120 -8.71 1.41 12.97
N LYS A 121 -7.44 1.43 13.39
CA LYS A 121 -6.87 2.48 14.27
C LYS A 121 -6.89 3.88 13.67
N LYS A 122 -7.06 4.01 12.35
CA LYS A 122 -7.26 5.30 11.69
C LYS A 122 -8.67 5.88 11.91
N GLY A 123 -9.64 5.03 12.31
CA GLY A 123 -11.01 5.44 12.58
C GLY A 123 -11.64 6.18 11.39
N ASP A 124 -12.21 7.34 11.65
CA ASP A 124 -12.88 8.16 10.62
C ASP A 124 -11.97 8.71 9.53
N LYS A 125 -10.65 8.52 9.63
CA LYS A 125 -9.70 8.93 8.59
C LYS A 125 -9.49 7.86 7.51
N LEU A 126 -10.11 6.68 7.65
CA LEU A 126 -10.05 5.63 6.64
C LEU A 126 -10.75 6.09 5.34
N GLY A 127 -10.07 5.86 4.23
CA GLY A 127 -10.53 6.10 2.87
C GLY A 127 -10.33 4.90 1.95
N TRP A 128 -10.73 5.02 0.71
CA TRP A 128 -10.53 4.00 -0.33
C TRP A 128 -9.04 3.70 -0.55
N GLU A 129 -8.20 4.73 -0.50
CA GLU A 129 -6.77 4.68 -0.72
C GLU A 129 -6.02 3.78 0.27
N ASP A 130 -6.56 3.59 1.47
CA ASP A 130 -5.96 2.73 2.50
C ASP A 130 -6.05 1.24 2.15
N PHE A 131 -6.95 0.89 1.23
CA PHE A 131 -7.21 -0.48 0.80
C PHE A 131 -6.79 -0.74 -0.64
N ALA A 132 -6.29 0.25 -1.36
CA ALA A 132 -5.96 0.15 -2.77
C ALA A 132 -4.88 -0.90 -3.09
N GLN A 133 -4.00 -1.22 -2.14
CA GLN A 133 -2.97 -2.26 -2.32
C GLN A 133 -3.49 -3.69 -2.20
N TYR A 134 -4.76 -3.87 -1.75
CA TYR A 134 -5.30 -5.19 -1.51
C TYR A 134 -6.24 -5.64 -2.62
N LYS A 135 -6.18 -6.92 -2.90
CA LYS A 135 -7.01 -7.60 -3.88
C LYS A 135 -8.49 -7.56 -3.47
N SER A 136 -9.32 -7.04 -4.34
CA SER A 136 -10.75 -6.91 -4.11
C SER A 136 -11.56 -7.34 -5.32
N LYS A 137 -12.87 -7.52 -5.13
CA LYS A 137 -13.86 -7.73 -6.19
C LYS A 137 -14.89 -6.63 -6.11
N ASP A 138 -15.17 -5.94 -7.22
CA ASP A 138 -16.35 -5.08 -7.30
C ASP A 138 -17.60 -5.96 -7.40
N VAL A 139 -18.47 -5.86 -6.40
CA VAL A 139 -19.73 -6.61 -6.31
C VAL A 139 -20.95 -5.68 -6.31
N GLY A 140 -20.72 -4.40 -6.60
CA GLY A 140 -21.75 -3.39 -6.59
C GLY A 140 -22.72 -3.51 -7.77
N SER A 141 -23.99 -3.19 -7.53
CA SER A 141 -24.97 -2.98 -8.55
C SER A 141 -25.70 -1.66 -8.29
N GLY A 142 -25.15 -0.56 -8.82
CA GLY A 142 -25.66 0.80 -8.60
C GLY A 142 -24.98 1.57 -7.46
N LEU A 143 -24.29 0.91 -6.56
CA LEU A 143 -23.35 1.46 -5.58
C LEU A 143 -22.00 0.79 -5.79
N TYR A 144 -20.90 1.53 -5.72
CA TYR A 144 -19.57 0.96 -5.77
C TYR A 144 -19.28 0.20 -4.48
N ILE A 145 -19.03 -1.12 -4.57
CA ILE A 145 -18.81 -1.98 -3.41
C ILE A 145 -17.61 -2.87 -3.69
N LEU A 146 -16.51 -2.65 -2.97
CA LEU A 146 -15.34 -3.53 -2.97
C LEU A 146 -15.49 -4.57 -1.86
N LEU A 147 -15.41 -5.85 -2.23
CA LEU A 147 -15.39 -6.98 -1.33
C LEU A 147 -13.99 -7.56 -1.28
N TYR A 148 -13.45 -7.67 -0.07
CA TYR A 148 -12.17 -8.28 0.27
C TYR A 148 -12.44 -9.60 0.96
N ASP A 149 -11.99 -10.69 0.37
CA ASP A 149 -12.00 -12.01 1.00
C ASP A 149 -10.84 -12.08 2.00
N ILE A 150 -11.11 -12.48 3.23
CA ILE A 150 -10.13 -12.59 4.32
C ILE A 150 -10.17 -14.03 4.83
N ASP A 151 -9.02 -14.57 5.23
CA ASP A 151 -8.93 -15.90 5.80
C ASP A 151 -9.80 -16.05 7.09
N ASP A 152 -9.96 -17.27 7.56
CA ASP A 152 -10.73 -17.62 8.77
C ASP A 152 -12.23 -17.28 8.70
N GLY A 153 -12.79 -17.17 7.49
CA GLY A 153 -14.22 -16.93 7.29
C GLY A 153 -14.66 -15.48 7.50
N TYR A 154 -13.73 -14.55 7.39
CA TYR A 154 -14.03 -13.11 7.40
C TYR A 154 -14.08 -12.53 6.00
N SER A 155 -14.82 -11.45 5.84
CA SER A 155 -14.79 -10.59 4.67
C SER A 155 -14.97 -9.13 5.06
N LEU A 156 -14.35 -8.22 4.30
CA LEU A 156 -14.55 -6.78 4.46
C LEU A 156 -15.28 -6.25 3.23
N ALA A 157 -16.40 -5.57 3.44
CA ALA A 157 -17.12 -4.86 2.40
C ALA A 157 -16.99 -3.35 2.62
N ILE A 158 -16.48 -2.64 1.61
CA ILE A 158 -16.39 -1.19 1.58
C ILE A 158 -17.33 -0.68 0.51
N GLY A 159 -18.28 0.17 0.87
CA GLY A 159 -19.28 0.65 -0.07
C GLY A 159 -19.50 2.16 0.00
N GLY A 160 -19.80 2.75 -1.15
CA GLY A 160 -20.03 4.19 -1.27
C GLY A 160 -20.02 4.69 -2.70
N VAL A 161 -19.75 5.97 -2.86
CA VAL A 161 -19.55 6.64 -4.15
C VAL A 161 -18.03 6.80 -4.35
N PRO A 162 -17.46 6.43 -5.52
CA PRO A 162 -16.07 6.74 -5.83
C PRO A 162 -15.80 8.24 -5.64
N ASP A 163 -14.59 8.58 -5.26
CA ASP A 163 -14.12 9.96 -4.97
C ASP A 163 -14.76 10.62 -3.74
N GLU A 164 -15.72 9.97 -3.07
CA GLU A 164 -16.27 10.39 -1.78
C GLU A 164 -15.78 9.46 -0.67
N LYS A 165 -15.95 9.89 0.58
CA LYS A 165 -15.66 9.04 1.72
C LYS A 165 -16.59 7.81 1.71
N PRO A 166 -16.07 6.57 1.93
CA PRO A 166 -16.91 5.38 2.00
C PRO A 166 -18.08 5.54 2.97
N MET A 167 -19.28 5.16 2.52
CA MET A 167 -20.49 5.20 3.35
C MET A 167 -20.39 4.20 4.51
N TYR A 168 -19.81 3.02 4.25
CA TYR A 168 -19.59 1.98 5.26
C TYR A 168 -18.31 1.20 4.97
N MET A 169 -17.74 0.59 6.02
CA MET A 169 -16.61 -0.34 5.99
C MET A 169 -16.89 -1.47 6.97
N ARG A 170 -17.51 -2.56 6.50
CA ARG A 170 -18.05 -3.64 7.34
C ARG A 170 -17.20 -4.88 7.27
N LEU A 171 -16.57 -5.25 8.40
CA LEU A 171 -16.00 -6.57 8.62
C LEU A 171 -17.10 -7.52 9.04
N SER A 172 -17.34 -8.58 8.28
CA SER A 172 -18.35 -9.61 8.52
C SER A 172 -17.69 -10.95 8.82
N TYR A 173 -18.36 -11.78 9.65
CA TYR A 173 -17.97 -13.16 9.89
C TYR A 173 -19.01 -14.13 9.31
N GLY A 174 -18.53 -15.22 8.69
CA GLY A 174 -19.34 -16.23 8.01
C GLY A 174 -19.49 -15.94 6.52
N THR A 175 -20.56 -15.24 6.13
CA THR A 175 -20.76 -14.85 4.73
C THR A 175 -20.57 -13.36 4.54
N ALA A 176 -20.16 -12.94 3.34
CA ALA A 176 -20.16 -11.54 2.97
C ALA A 176 -21.54 -10.92 3.20
N PHE A 177 -21.57 -9.73 3.78
CA PHE A 177 -22.80 -9.02 4.17
C PHE A 177 -23.65 -9.71 5.27
N SER A 178 -23.06 -10.63 6.05
CA SER A 178 -23.69 -11.19 7.24
C SER A 178 -24.14 -10.09 8.20
N ASP A 179 -25.24 -10.33 8.94
CA ASP A 179 -25.66 -9.47 10.06
C ASP A 179 -24.65 -9.49 11.23
N ASP A 180 -23.81 -10.55 11.30
CA ASP A 180 -22.69 -10.63 12.22
C ASP A 180 -21.51 -9.81 11.68
N CYS A 181 -21.60 -8.50 11.84
CA CYS A 181 -20.63 -7.56 11.31
C CYS A 181 -20.37 -6.37 12.23
N ILE A 182 -19.28 -5.67 11.95
CA ILE A 182 -18.88 -4.44 12.64
C ILE A 182 -18.36 -3.41 11.65
N ASP A 183 -18.65 -2.12 11.84
CA ASP A 183 -17.97 -1.07 11.09
C ASP A 183 -16.58 -0.85 11.70
N ILE A 184 -15.53 -1.06 10.91
CA ILE A 184 -14.15 -1.04 11.37
C ILE A 184 -13.65 0.35 11.78
N ARG A 185 -14.38 1.42 11.43
CA ARG A 185 -14.03 2.80 11.79
C ARG A 185 -14.43 3.16 13.21
N THR A 186 -15.48 2.50 13.72
CA THR A 186 -16.13 2.89 15.00
C THR A 186 -16.21 1.77 16.02
N GLY A 187 -16.07 0.51 15.58
CA GLY A 187 -16.18 -0.66 16.42
C GLY A 187 -14.85 -1.15 16.97
N ASP A 188 -14.91 -1.96 18.02
CA ASP A 188 -13.76 -2.69 18.57
C ASP A 188 -13.49 -3.96 17.75
N VAL A 189 -12.66 -3.80 16.70
CA VAL A 189 -12.33 -4.87 15.74
C VAL A 189 -11.59 -6.02 16.43
N GLU A 190 -10.69 -5.72 17.38
CA GLU A 190 -9.94 -6.77 18.10
C GLU A 190 -10.88 -7.63 18.96
N ALA A 191 -11.84 -7.02 19.67
CA ALA A 191 -12.83 -7.73 20.44
C ALA A 191 -13.79 -8.54 19.53
N PHE A 192 -14.19 -7.97 18.39
CA PHE A 192 -15.03 -8.66 17.40
C PHE A 192 -14.38 -9.95 16.90
N ILE A 193 -13.10 -9.90 16.52
CA ILE A 193 -12.34 -11.08 16.06
C ILE A 193 -12.15 -12.08 17.19
N LYS A 194 -11.80 -11.62 18.40
CA LYS A 194 -11.51 -12.50 19.53
C LYS A 194 -12.72 -13.36 19.97
N THR A 195 -13.93 -12.87 19.79
CA THR A 195 -15.16 -13.58 20.22
C THR A 195 -15.62 -14.65 19.22
N ARG A 196 -14.95 -14.80 18.06
CA ARG A 196 -15.30 -15.72 16.96
C ARG A 196 -14.20 -16.75 16.64
N LYS A 197 -13.12 -16.74 17.42
CA LYS A 197 -12.04 -17.75 17.38
C LYS A 197 -12.32 -18.95 18.25
#